data_57e670dcc9263af9cafab16c6b07ab5c
#
_entry.id   57e670dcc9263af9cafab16c6b07ab5c
#
_cell.length_a   1.000
_cell.length_b   1.000
_cell.length_c   1.000
_cell.angle_alpha   90.00
_cell.angle_beta   90.00
_cell.angle_gamma   90.00
#
_symmetry.space_group_name_H-M   'P 1'
#
loop_
_entity.id
_entity.type
_entity.pdbx_description
1 polymer ?
#
loop_
_entity_poly.entity_id
_entity_poly.type
_entity_poly.pdbx_seq_one_letter_code
_entity_poly.pdbx_strand_id
1 'polypeptide(L)'
;MAQYRLNILRPSVNNLTARIFVRAAGLDVEEVDVWGKTTEADYLNKYAPHLTPTLEDPDLPTGTLGESCAIMAYLCNKHGLDRFYPTDPGERAMVDNAMLYHTGTFYPYLARATYPTLGFPQYAGEVGPSDAGDELKAQAVKDATDALADPLGAFEKFFLRDRKFIGGDRPSIADIRFAASFEFLRSIDYPFSPRVEQFLGDMEEALGEAYSEPAADVRGFISSVKAPA
;
A
#
# COMPACT_ATOMS: atom_id res chain seq x y z
N MET A 1 20.87 15.84 -8.90
CA MET A 1 19.48 15.48 -9.28
C MET A 1 19.26 14.09 -8.75
N ALA A 2 18.09 13.80 -8.16
CA ALA A 2 17.75 12.45 -7.68
C ALA A 2 17.85 11.44 -8.83
N GLN A 3 18.20 10.19 -8.49
CA GLN A 3 18.35 9.12 -9.47
C GLN A 3 16.99 8.71 -10.07
N TYR A 4 15.93 8.78 -9.27
CA TYR A 4 14.57 8.39 -9.61
C TYR A 4 13.57 9.49 -9.30
N ARG A 5 12.44 9.47 -9.98
CA ARG A 5 11.27 10.28 -9.65
C ARG A 5 10.07 9.39 -9.37
N LEU A 6 9.45 9.57 -8.20
CA LEU A 6 8.27 8.84 -7.78
C LEU A 6 7.07 9.79 -7.71
N ASN A 7 6.15 9.66 -8.65
CA ASN A 7 4.91 10.42 -8.64
C ASN A 7 3.93 9.76 -7.67
N ILE A 8 3.39 10.55 -6.74
CA ILE A 8 2.61 10.07 -5.60
C ILE A 8 1.33 10.88 -5.37
N LEU A 9 0.42 10.28 -4.62
CA LEU A 9 -0.63 10.98 -3.86
C LEU A 9 -0.33 10.71 -2.38
N ARG A 10 -0.02 11.75 -1.61
CA ARG A 10 0.45 11.61 -0.21
C ARG A 10 -0.43 10.74 0.67
N PRO A 11 -1.78 10.87 0.67
CA PRO A 11 -2.64 10.09 1.55
C PRO A 11 -2.95 8.69 1.03
N SER A 12 -2.45 8.28 -0.14
CA SER A 12 -2.79 6.98 -0.74
C SER A 12 -1.96 5.84 -0.17
N VAL A 13 -2.63 4.73 0.19
CA VAL A 13 -2.00 3.51 0.71
C VAL A 13 -1.00 2.87 -0.25
N ASN A 14 -1.30 2.88 -1.56
CA ASN A 14 -0.40 2.33 -2.57
C ASN A 14 0.89 3.16 -2.67
N ASN A 15 0.75 4.48 -2.52
CA ASN A 15 1.89 5.39 -2.51
C ASN A 15 2.67 5.28 -1.19
N LEU A 16 1.98 5.14 -0.05
CA LEU A 16 2.63 4.88 1.24
C LEU A 16 3.56 3.66 1.15
N THR A 17 3.10 2.57 0.51
CA THR A 17 3.91 1.37 0.29
C THR A 17 5.25 1.68 -0.41
N ALA A 18 5.19 2.38 -1.54
CA ALA A 18 6.40 2.72 -2.31
C ALA A 18 7.30 3.70 -1.54
N ARG A 19 6.71 4.70 -0.87
CA ARG A 19 7.43 5.71 -0.07
C ARG A 19 8.19 5.09 1.10
N ILE A 20 7.56 4.19 1.86
CA ILE A 20 8.24 3.45 2.93
C ILE A 20 9.42 2.67 2.35
N PHE A 21 9.19 1.93 1.26
CA PHE A 21 10.21 1.08 0.67
C PHE A 21 11.43 1.88 0.20
N VAL A 22 11.25 2.94 -0.62
CA VAL A 22 12.41 3.68 -1.16
C VAL A 22 13.24 4.32 -0.06
N ARG A 23 12.62 4.78 1.04
CA ARG A 23 13.30 5.33 2.21
C ARG A 23 14.04 4.24 2.98
N ALA A 24 13.38 3.12 3.27
CA ALA A 24 13.99 1.98 3.96
C ALA A 24 15.15 1.36 3.18
N ALA A 25 15.08 1.42 1.85
CA ALA A 25 16.15 0.97 0.95
C ALA A 25 17.29 1.99 0.81
N GLY A 26 17.11 3.23 1.27
CA GLY A 26 18.11 4.30 1.14
C GLY A 26 18.32 4.76 -0.31
N LEU A 27 17.29 4.68 -1.15
CA LEU A 27 17.37 5.07 -2.56
C LEU A 27 17.19 6.58 -2.72
N ASP A 28 17.95 7.18 -3.64
CA ASP A 28 17.86 8.60 -3.97
C ASP A 28 16.67 8.84 -4.93
N VAL A 29 15.52 9.19 -4.34
CA VAL A 29 14.24 9.33 -5.03
C VAL A 29 13.61 10.68 -4.73
N GLU A 30 13.25 11.43 -5.77
CA GLU A 30 12.41 12.62 -5.68
C GLU A 30 10.93 12.22 -5.60
N GLU A 31 10.26 12.48 -4.47
CA GLU A 31 8.81 12.31 -4.35
C GLU A 31 8.09 13.55 -4.91
N VAL A 32 7.22 13.35 -5.90
CA VAL A 32 6.45 14.43 -6.53
C VAL A 32 4.97 14.19 -6.34
N ASP A 33 4.31 15.09 -5.60
CA ASP A 33 2.85 15.01 -5.42
C ASP A 33 2.14 15.46 -6.71
N VAL A 34 1.34 14.54 -7.26
CA VAL A 34 0.57 14.74 -8.50
C VAL A 34 -0.95 14.76 -8.24
N TRP A 35 -1.36 15.17 -7.03
CA TRP A 35 -2.78 15.27 -6.68
C TRP A 35 -3.54 16.14 -7.70
N GLY A 36 -4.64 15.59 -8.26
CA GLY A 36 -5.46 16.25 -9.28
C GLY A 36 -4.86 16.30 -10.69
N LYS A 37 -3.64 15.77 -10.92
CA LYS A 37 -2.92 15.88 -12.20
C LYS A 37 -2.85 14.57 -12.99
N THR A 38 -3.30 13.45 -12.44
CA THR A 38 -3.14 12.13 -13.09
C THR A 38 -3.95 11.98 -14.39
N THR A 39 -4.93 12.84 -14.62
CA THR A 39 -5.73 12.88 -15.86
C THR A 39 -5.29 13.97 -16.85
N GLU A 40 -4.27 14.76 -16.53
CA GLU A 40 -3.68 15.73 -17.43
C GLU A 40 -2.87 15.03 -18.54
N ALA A 41 -2.83 15.64 -19.73
CA ALA A 41 -2.17 15.08 -20.90
C ALA A 41 -0.71 14.69 -20.65
N ASP A 42 0.04 15.54 -19.92
CA ASP A 42 1.44 15.27 -19.60
C ASP A 42 1.64 14.02 -18.77
N TYR A 43 0.73 13.74 -17.82
CA TYR A 43 0.78 12.53 -17.01
C TYR A 43 0.33 11.31 -17.84
N LEU A 44 -0.76 11.43 -18.59
CA LEU A 44 -1.30 10.36 -19.44
C LEU A 44 -0.30 9.91 -20.50
N ASN A 45 0.47 10.84 -21.07
CA ASN A 45 1.54 10.52 -22.04
C ASN A 45 2.67 9.70 -21.42
N LYS A 46 2.93 9.87 -20.11
CA LYS A 46 3.94 9.09 -19.39
C LYS A 46 3.40 7.75 -18.90
N TYR A 47 2.17 7.74 -18.38
CA TYR A 47 1.55 6.58 -17.79
C TYR A 47 0.03 6.55 -18.05
N ALA A 48 -0.36 5.95 -19.14
CA ALA A 48 -1.76 5.88 -19.60
C ALA A 48 -2.76 5.29 -18.58
N PRO A 49 -2.40 4.35 -17.68
CA PRO A 49 -3.29 3.90 -16.60
C PRO A 49 -3.70 5.00 -15.61
N HIS A 50 -3.05 6.17 -15.61
CA HIS A 50 -3.29 7.36 -14.77
C HIS A 50 -3.41 7.07 -13.26
N LEU A 51 -2.76 6.01 -12.79
CA LEU A 51 -2.69 5.61 -11.38
C LEU A 51 -1.37 6.04 -10.75
N THR A 52 -1.31 6.01 -9.43
CA THR A 52 -0.12 6.23 -8.63
C THR A 52 0.05 5.10 -7.60
N PRO A 53 1.29 4.80 -7.15
CA PRO A 53 2.57 5.43 -7.48
C PRO A 53 3.04 5.09 -8.90
N THR A 54 3.83 6.01 -9.49
CA THR A 54 4.52 5.78 -10.77
C THR A 54 5.98 6.17 -10.63
N LEU A 55 6.89 5.23 -10.90
CA LEU A 55 8.34 5.45 -10.93
C LEU A 55 8.75 5.89 -12.33
N GLU A 56 9.50 6.99 -12.44
CA GLU A 56 10.20 7.37 -13.67
C GLU A 56 11.65 6.91 -13.57
N ASP A 57 12.09 6.10 -14.54
CA ASP A 57 13.44 5.57 -14.66
C ASP A 57 13.78 5.38 -16.15
N PRO A 58 14.82 6.07 -16.67
CA PRO A 58 15.18 5.98 -18.09
C PRO A 58 15.66 4.58 -18.53
N ASP A 59 16.02 3.70 -17.60
CA ASP A 59 16.44 2.32 -17.92
C ASP A 59 15.24 1.40 -18.18
N LEU A 60 14.02 1.84 -17.90
CA LEU A 60 12.80 1.08 -18.23
C LEU A 60 12.45 1.23 -19.70
N PRO A 61 11.95 0.17 -20.37
CA PRO A 61 11.55 0.23 -21.78
C PRO A 61 10.51 1.32 -22.10
N THR A 62 9.66 1.65 -21.15
CA THR A 62 8.62 2.69 -21.24
C THR A 62 9.02 4.00 -20.56
N GLY A 63 10.16 4.06 -19.91
CA GLY A 63 10.58 5.17 -19.07
C GLY A 63 9.82 5.30 -17.75
N THR A 64 8.76 4.52 -17.56
CA THR A 64 7.90 4.57 -16.38
C THR A 64 7.42 3.18 -15.96
N LEU A 65 7.18 3.00 -14.66
CA LEU A 65 6.63 1.78 -14.07
C LEU A 65 5.59 2.15 -13.01
N GLY A 66 4.39 1.59 -13.14
CA GLY A 66 3.36 1.67 -12.10
C GLY A 66 3.34 0.43 -11.22
N GLU A 67 2.30 0.33 -10.39
CA GLU A 67 2.07 -0.72 -9.39
C GLU A 67 3.15 -0.77 -8.29
N SER A 68 2.76 -0.46 -7.06
CA SER A 68 3.70 -0.39 -5.94
C SER A 68 4.50 -1.70 -5.74
N CYS A 69 3.87 -2.85 -5.92
CA CYS A 69 4.54 -4.15 -5.83
C CYS A 69 5.59 -4.34 -6.95
N ALA A 70 5.27 -3.94 -8.17
CA ALA A 70 6.18 -4.01 -9.30
C ALA A 70 7.37 -3.07 -9.13
N ILE A 71 7.12 -1.84 -8.66
CA ILE A 71 8.16 -0.84 -8.38
C ILE A 71 9.14 -1.37 -7.33
N MET A 72 8.64 -1.92 -6.22
CA MET A 72 9.49 -2.49 -5.17
C MET A 72 10.32 -3.66 -5.68
N ALA A 73 9.71 -4.62 -6.37
CA ALA A 73 10.42 -5.79 -6.92
C ALA A 73 11.46 -5.38 -7.96
N TYR A 74 11.14 -4.43 -8.84
CA TYR A 74 12.07 -3.89 -9.83
C TYR A 74 13.30 -3.27 -9.18
N LEU A 75 13.09 -2.36 -8.23
CA LEU A 75 14.18 -1.68 -7.54
C LEU A 75 15.01 -2.65 -6.68
N CYS A 76 14.40 -3.67 -6.06
CA CYS A 76 15.13 -4.72 -5.38
C CYS A 76 16.06 -5.48 -6.33
N ASN A 77 15.56 -5.90 -7.48
CA ASN A 77 16.37 -6.61 -8.48
C ASN A 77 17.49 -5.71 -9.06
N LYS A 78 17.17 -4.44 -9.36
CA LYS A 78 18.11 -3.49 -9.94
C LYS A 78 19.28 -3.17 -9.01
N HIS A 79 19.03 -3.10 -7.70
CA HIS A 79 20.02 -2.70 -6.69
C HIS A 79 20.52 -3.87 -5.82
N GLY A 80 20.12 -5.12 -6.08
CA GLY A 80 20.54 -6.27 -5.27
C GLY A 80 20.09 -6.17 -3.81
N LEU A 81 18.86 -5.72 -3.58
CA LEU A 81 18.31 -5.52 -2.23
C LEU A 81 17.70 -6.82 -1.67
N ASP A 82 18.51 -7.88 -1.59
CA ASP A 82 18.08 -9.23 -1.22
C ASP A 82 17.44 -9.31 0.17
N ARG A 83 17.75 -8.34 1.04
CA ARG A 83 17.14 -8.26 2.38
C ARG A 83 15.64 -7.98 2.36
N PHE A 84 15.14 -7.35 1.28
CA PHE A 84 13.71 -7.04 1.10
C PHE A 84 13.02 -8.01 0.15
N TYR A 85 13.78 -8.57 -0.79
CA TYR A 85 13.26 -9.45 -1.82
C TYR A 85 14.26 -10.57 -2.10
N PRO A 86 14.10 -11.75 -1.46
CA PRO A 86 15.07 -12.83 -1.46
C PRO A 86 15.46 -13.31 -2.84
N THR A 87 16.70 -13.80 -2.99
CA THR A 87 17.18 -14.44 -4.21
C THR A 87 16.87 -15.93 -4.25
N ASP A 88 16.66 -16.57 -3.08
CA ASP A 88 16.19 -17.96 -3.03
C ASP A 88 14.80 -18.08 -3.67
N PRO A 89 14.60 -18.98 -4.63
CA PRO A 89 13.34 -19.08 -5.37
C PRO A 89 12.14 -19.42 -4.49
N GLY A 90 12.33 -20.24 -3.44
CA GLY A 90 11.25 -20.62 -2.53
C GLY A 90 10.82 -19.49 -1.63
N GLU A 91 11.78 -18.78 -1.00
CA GLU A 91 11.51 -17.60 -0.18
C GLU A 91 10.89 -16.47 -1.02
N ARG A 92 11.43 -16.22 -2.22
CA ARG A 92 10.89 -15.24 -3.16
C ARG A 92 9.45 -15.55 -3.54
N ALA A 93 9.14 -16.83 -3.86
CA ALA A 93 7.79 -17.23 -4.19
C ALA A 93 6.79 -16.97 -3.04
N MET A 94 7.22 -17.07 -1.78
CA MET A 94 6.37 -16.73 -0.62
C MET A 94 6.11 -15.24 -0.52
N VAL A 95 7.11 -14.40 -0.80
CA VAL A 95 6.93 -12.93 -0.87
C VAL A 95 5.99 -12.56 -2.01
N ASP A 96 6.18 -13.14 -3.20
CA ASP A 96 5.30 -12.90 -4.36
C ASP A 96 3.87 -13.36 -4.08
N ASN A 97 3.70 -14.56 -3.48
CA ASN A 97 2.40 -15.04 -3.08
C ASN A 97 1.69 -14.07 -2.14
N ALA A 98 2.40 -13.54 -1.14
CA ALA A 98 1.83 -12.57 -0.21
C ALA A 98 1.43 -11.25 -0.90
N MET A 99 2.25 -10.72 -1.81
CA MET A 99 1.94 -9.50 -2.57
C MET A 99 0.76 -9.71 -3.52
N LEU A 100 0.71 -10.83 -4.24
CA LEU A 100 -0.39 -11.15 -5.15
C LEU A 100 -1.70 -11.40 -4.40
N TYR A 101 -1.63 -12.15 -3.28
CA TYR A 101 -2.78 -12.33 -2.39
C TYR A 101 -3.29 -11.00 -1.85
N HIS A 102 -2.36 -10.14 -1.40
CA HIS A 102 -2.74 -8.80 -0.95
C HIS A 102 -3.50 -8.04 -2.04
N THR A 103 -2.95 -7.98 -3.26
CA THR A 103 -3.53 -7.19 -4.35
C THR A 103 -4.84 -7.79 -4.87
N GLY A 104 -4.90 -9.11 -5.02
CA GLY A 104 -6.06 -9.78 -5.63
C GLY A 104 -7.18 -10.14 -4.66
N THR A 105 -6.87 -10.29 -3.36
CA THR A 105 -7.86 -10.76 -2.38
C THR A 105 -8.09 -9.77 -1.25
N PHE A 106 -7.03 -9.31 -0.57
CA PHE A 106 -7.17 -8.42 0.59
C PHE A 106 -7.58 -7.00 0.18
N TYR A 107 -6.87 -6.41 -0.78
CA TYR A 107 -7.02 -5.00 -1.15
C TYR A 107 -8.42 -4.62 -1.65
N PRO A 108 -9.16 -5.43 -2.42
CA PRO A 108 -10.52 -5.13 -2.81
C PRO A 108 -11.46 -4.90 -1.62
N TYR A 109 -11.36 -5.71 -0.56
CA TYR A 109 -12.16 -5.51 0.66
C TYR A 109 -11.72 -4.29 1.44
N LEU A 110 -10.41 -4.06 1.57
CA LEU A 110 -9.87 -2.86 2.19
C LEU A 110 -10.40 -1.59 1.52
N ALA A 111 -10.36 -1.54 0.19
CA ALA A 111 -10.82 -0.37 -0.54
C ALA A 111 -12.33 -0.13 -0.35
N ARG A 112 -13.15 -1.17 -0.44
CA ARG A 112 -14.60 -1.07 -0.20
C ARG A 112 -14.94 -0.61 1.20
N ALA A 113 -14.18 -1.08 2.20
CA ALA A 113 -14.40 -0.72 3.60
C ALA A 113 -13.97 0.71 3.92
N THR A 114 -12.88 1.21 3.32
CA THR A 114 -12.23 2.47 3.75
C THR A 114 -12.50 3.65 2.82
N TYR A 115 -12.63 3.44 1.51
CA TYR A 115 -12.75 4.52 0.53
C TYR A 115 -13.99 5.40 0.73
N PRO A 116 -15.18 4.86 1.05
CA PRO A 116 -16.33 5.70 1.33
C PRO A 116 -16.09 6.68 2.49
N THR A 117 -15.45 6.22 3.55
CA THR A 117 -15.09 7.06 4.71
C THR A 117 -14.04 8.11 4.35
N LEU A 118 -13.07 7.76 3.50
CA LEU A 118 -11.97 8.64 3.11
C LEU A 118 -12.32 9.60 1.97
N GLY A 119 -13.54 9.49 1.38
CA GLY A 119 -13.95 10.30 0.25
C GLY A 119 -13.21 9.97 -1.05
N PHE A 120 -12.59 8.79 -1.16
CA PHE A 120 -11.96 8.35 -2.39
C PHE A 120 -12.99 7.78 -3.38
N PRO A 121 -12.71 7.87 -4.70
CA PRO A 121 -13.54 7.24 -5.70
C PRO A 121 -13.66 5.73 -5.45
N GLN A 122 -14.87 5.21 -5.60
CA GLN A 122 -15.08 3.77 -5.57
C GLN A 122 -14.50 3.12 -6.82
N TYR A 123 -14.14 1.84 -6.73
CA TYR A 123 -13.79 1.04 -7.89
C TYR A 123 -14.96 0.93 -8.86
N ALA A 124 -14.70 1.04 -10.15
CA ALA A 124 -15.71 0.82 -11.17
C ALA A 124 -16.32 -0.58 -11.03
N GLY A 125 -17.65 -0.66 -11.02
CA GLY A 125 -18.40 -1.91 -10.88
C GLY A 125 -18.59 -2.40 -9.45
N GLU A 126 -18.19 -1.63 -8.45
CA GLU A 126 -18.45 -1.99 -7.04
C GLU A 126 -19.83 -1.58 -6.54
N VAL A 127 -20.28 -2.30 -5.52
CA VAL A 127 -21.58 -2.09 -4.90
C VAL A 127 -21.69 -0.68 -4.32
N GLY A 128 -22.70 0.02 -4.75
CA GLY A 128 -22.95 1.41 -4.36
C GLY A 128 -22.36 2.38 -5.38
N PRO A 129 -23.13 2.78 -6.40
CA PRO A 129 -22.76 3.89 -7.26
C PRO A 129 -22.51 5.14 -6.41
N SER A 130 -21.74 6.09 -6.94
CA SER A 130 -21.39 7.33 -6.24
C SER A 130 -22.62 8.12 -5.75
N ASP A 131 -23.77 7.94 -6.38
CA ASP A 131 -25.07 8.51 -6.07
C ASP A 131 -25.97 7.63 -5.19
N ALA A 132 -25.48 6.45 -4.74
CA ALA A 132 -26.21 5.62 -3.81
C ALA A 132 -26.50 6.36 -2.49
N GLY A 133 -27.65 6.10 -1.91
CA GLY A 133 -28.02 6.66 -0.61
C GLY A 133 -27.10 6.21 0.51
N ASP A 134 -27.02 7.00 1.58
CA ASP A 134 -26.10 6.76 2.71
C ASP A 134 -26.28 5.40 3.36
N GLU A 135 -27.52 4.89 3.42
CA GLU A 135 -27.84 3.57 3.98
C GLU A 135 -27.16 2.43 3.19
N LEU A 136 -27.22 2.49 1.84
CA LEU A 136 -26.58 1.49 0.99
C LEU A 136 -25.05 1.55 1.09
N LYS A 137 -24.49 2.77 1.18
CA LYS A 137 -23.03 2.96 1.39
C LYS A 137 -22.58 2.40 2.72
N ALA A 138 -23.35 2.67 3.80
CA ALA A 138 -23.04 2.15 5.12
C ALA A 138 -23.11 0.62 5.15
N GLN A 139 -24.10 0.02 4.48
CA GLN A 139 -24.19 -1.44 4.37
C GLN A 139 -23.00 -2.03 3.61
N ALA A 140 -22.58 -1.42 2.48
CA ALA A 140 -21.43 -1.86 1.71
C ALA A 140 -20.12 -1.80 2.51
N VAL A 141 -19.93 -0.72 3.30
CA VAL A 141 -18.79 -0.58 4.20
C VAL A 141 -18.80 -1.69 5.26
N LYS A 142 -19.97 -1.93 5.86
CA LYS A 142 -20.12 -2.98 6.86
C LYS A 142 -19.81 -4.37 6.31
N ASP A 143 -20.37 -4.72 5.16
CA ASP A 143 -20.16 -6.04 4.54
C ASP A 143 -18.70 -6.25 4.18
N ALA A 144 -18.03 -5.23 3.63
CA ALA A 144 -16.62 -5.28 3.33
C ALA A 144 -15.73 -5.37 4.58
N THR A 145 -16.12 -4.67 5.65
CA THR A 145 -15.44 -4.73 6.95
C THR A 145 -15.53 -6.11 7.56
N ASP A 146 -16.71 -6.71 7.54
CA ASP A 146 -16.95 -8.07 8.03
C ASP A 146 -16.12 -9.09 7.20
N ALA A 147 -16.09 -8.93 5.89
CA ALA A 147 -15.33 -9.81 4.98
C ALA A 147 -13.80 -9.72 5.14
N LEU A 148 -13.27 -8.65 5.73
CA LEU A 148 -11.84 -8.51 6.01
C LEU A 148 -11.31 -9.53 7.04
N ALA A 149 -12.19 -10.12 7.85
CA ALA A 149 -11.78 -11.11 8.86
C ALA A 149 -11.05 -12.31 8.25
N ASP A 150 -11.52 -12.82 7.12
CA ASP A 150 -10.91 -13.97 6.42
C ASP A 150 -9.52 -13.65 5.88
N PRO A 151 -9.31 -12.59 5.07
CA PRO A 151 -7.99 -12.26 4.56
C PRO A 151 -7.01 -11.81 5.65
N LEU A 152 -7.45 -11.19 6.72
CA LEU A 152 -6.61 -10.90 7.89
C LEU A 152 -6.22 -12.19 8.63
N GLY A 153 -7.17 -13.12 8.80
CA GLY A 153 -6.87 -14.44 9.35
C GLY A 153 -5.85 -15.23 8.51
N ALA A 154 -5.93 -15.12 7.18
CA ALA A 154 -4.94 -15.71 6.27
C ALA A 154 -3.58 -15.02 6.40
N PHE A 155 -3.54 -13.68 6.54
CA PHE A 155 -2.30 -12.94 6.82
C PHE A 155 -1.62 -13.49 8.07
N GLU A 156 -2.33 -13.59 9.18
CA GLU A 156 -1.75 -14.06 10.45
C GLU A 156 -1.31 -15.51 10.40
N LYS A 157 -2.18 -16.42 9.94
CA LYS A 157 -1.99 -17.87 10.05
C LYS A 157 -1.09 -18.45 8.98
N PHE A 158 -1.10 -17.90 7.77
CA PHE A 158 -0.39 -18.46 6.63
C PHE A 158 0.85 -17.65 6.25
N PHE A 159 0.75 -16.31 6.15
CA PHE A 159 1.87 -15.48 5.74
C PHE A 159 2.80 -15.12 6.89
N LEU A 160 2.28 -14.62 7.99
CA LEU A 160 3.09 -14.20 9.15
C LEU A 160 3.48 -15.39 10.02
N ARG A 161 2.54 -16.29 10.34
CA ARG A 161 2.73 -17.45 11.23
C ARG A 161 3.22 -17.00 12.62
N ASP A 162 4.25 -17.69 13.12
CA ASP A 162 4.98 -17.41 14.36
C ASP A 162 6.21 -16.51 14.18
N ARG A 163 6.45 -16.03 12.93
CA ARG A 163 7.60 -15.18 12.59
C ARG A 163 7.28 -13.70 12.85
N LYS A 164 8.33 -12.92 13.09
CA LYS A 164 8.20 -11.46 13.25
C LYS A 164 7.66 -10.81 11.97
N PHE A 165 8.15 -11.25 10.80
CA PHE A 165 7.77 -10.75 9.48
C PHE A 165 7.55 -11.90 8.48
N ILE A 166 6.86 -11.62 7.38
CA ILE A 166 6.76 -12.53 6.23
C ILE A 166 8.16 -12.86 5.71
N GLY A 167 9.05 -11.87 5.68
CA GLY A 167 10.47 -12.02 5.35
C GLY A 167 11.32 -12.74 6.41
N GLY A 168 10.73 -13.21 7.52
CA GLY A 168 11.44 -13.86 8.62
C GLY A 168 11.85 -12.89 9.72
N ASP A 169 13.15 -12.70 9.94
CA ASP A 169 13.69 -11.79 10.96
C ASP A 169 13.75 -10.32 10.52
N ARG A 170 13.53 -10.06 9.25
CA ARG A 170 13.56 -8.71 8.66
C ARG A 170 12.35 -8.50 7.74
N PRO A 171 11.84 -7.25 7.65
CA PRO A 171 10.75 -6.94 6.74
C PRO A 171 11.13 -7.19 5.29
N SER A 172 10.24 -7.86 4.55
CA SER A 172 10.24 -7.94 3.09
C SER A 172 9.37 -6.85 2.46
N ILE A 173 9.37 -6.76 1.13
CA ILE A 173 8.43 -5.87 0.40
C ILE A 173 6.97 -6.27 0.61
N ALA A 174 6.68 -7.53 0.90
CA ALA A 174 5.33 -7.97 1.25
C ALA A 174 4.89 -7.42 2.62
N ASP A 175 5.79 -7.41 3.62
CA ASP A 175 5.52 -6.82 4.94
C ASP A 175 5.20 -5.34 4.82
N ILE A 176 5.99 -4.60 4.04
CA ILE A 176 5.76 -3.17 3.77
C ILE A 176 4.38 -2.95 3.13
N ARG A 177 4.00 -3.82 2.19
CA ARG A 177 2.70 -3.74 1.51
C ARG A 177 1.52 -3.93 2.46
N PHE A 178 1.58 -4.93 3.34
CA PHE A 178 0.54 -5.18 4.33
C PHE A 178 0.48 -4.08 5.38
N ALA A 179 1.62 -3.69 5.95
CA ALA A 179 1.69 -2.67 6.98
C ALA A 179 1.12 -1.32 6.50
N ALA A 180 1.49 -0.88 5.28
CA ALA A 180 0.93 0.32 4.68
C ALA A 180 -0.60 0.24 4.54
N SER A 181 -1.12 -0.94 4.17
CA SER A 181 -2.57 -1.14 4.03
C SER A 181 -3.32 -1.12 5.36
N PHE A 182 -2.71 -1.64 6.41
CA PHE A 182 -3.31 -1.62 7.74
C PHE A 182 -3.45 -0.19 8.30
N GLU A 183 -2.60 0.75 7.90
CA GLU A 183 -2.79 2.16 8.25
C GLU A 183 -4.15 2.71 7.77
N PHE A 184 -4.66 2.27 6.61
CA PHE A 184 -5.97 2.70 6.12
C PHE A 184 -7.14 2.14 6.93
N LEU A 185 -7.00 0.93 7.49
CA LEU A 185 -8.04 0.34 8.35
C LEU A 185 -8.28 1.14 9.63
N ARG A 186 -7.34 2.01 10.02
CA ARG A 186 -7.53 2.98 11.12
C ARG A 186 -8.62 4.02 10.80
N SER A 187 -8.95 4.24 9.52
CA SER A 187 -10.02 5.17 9.13
C SER A 187 -11.41 4.70 9.56
N ILE A 188 -11.59 3.39 9.69
CA ILE A 188 -12.84 2.74 10.12
C ILE A 188 -12.74 2.15 11.54
N ASP A 189 -11.69 2.50 12.30
CA ASP A 189 -11.41 1.95 13.63
C ASP A 189 -11.46 0.41 13.67
N TYR A 190 -10.91 -0.23 12.62
CA TYR A 190 -10.91 -1.69 12.50
C TYR A 190 -10.23 -2.33 13.72
N PRO A 191 -10.89 -3.29 14.41
CA PRO A 191 -10.33 -3.91 15.61
C PRO A 191 -9.28 -4.96 15.22
N PHE A 192 -8.02 -4.55 15.20
CA PHE A 192 -6.92 -5.48 14.94
C PHE A 192 -6.76 -6.50 16.07
N SER A 193 -6.33 -7.71 15.69
CA SER A 193 -5.88 -8.69 16.67
C SER A 193 -4.59 -8.21 17.37
N PRO A 194 -4.29 -8.70 18.59
CA PRO A 194 -3.01 -8.40 19.22
C PRO A 194 -1.80 -8.77 18.36
N ARG A 195 -1.94 -9.75 17.49
CA ARG A 195 -0.88 -10.19 16.58
C ARG A 195 -0.61 -9.19 15.46
N VAL A 196 -1.65 -8.59 14.89
CA VAL A 196 -1.51 -7.53 13.87
C VAL A 196 -0.97 -6.25 14.51
N GLU A 197 -1.43 -5.87 15.71
CA GLU A 197 -0.88 -4.72 16.43
C GLU A 197 0.62 -4.90 16.73
N GLN A 198 1.02 -6.10 17.16
CA GLN A 198 2.44 -6.42 17.37
C GLN A 198 3.23 -6.31 16.06
N PHE A 199 2.71 -6.85 14.96
CA PHE A 199 3.35 -6.73 13.64
C PHE A 199 3.56 -5.27 13.22
N LEU A 200 2.56 -4.41 13.40
CA LEU A 200 2.68 -2.98 13.09
C LEU A 200 3.75 -2.29 13.96
N GLY A 201 3.79 -2.59 15.24
CA GLY A 201 4.85 -2.11 16.15
C GLY A 201 6.24 -2.58 15.71
N ASP A 202 6.35 -3.86 15.35
CA ASP A 202 7.60 -4.45 14.85
C ASP A 202 8.05 -3.80 13.53
N MET A 203 7.13 -3.45 12.63
CA MET A 203 7.43 -2.74 11.38
C MET A 203 7.95 -1.32 11.66
N GLU A 204 7.31 -0.59 12.57
CA GLU A 204 7.72 0.77 12.94
C GLU A 204 9.09 0.75 13.64
N GLU A 205 9.35 -0.23 14.52
CA GLU A 205 10.66 -0.43 15.15
C GLU A 205 11.75 -0.76 14.12
N ALA A 206 11.47 -1.68 13.18
CA ALA A 206 12.45 -2.17 12.22
C ALA A 206 12.82 -1.14 11.14
N LEU A 207 11.89 -0.28 10.75
CA LEU A 207 12.06 0.69 9.66
C LEU A 207 12.23 2.14 10.15
N GLY A 208 11.89 2.44 11.41
CA GLY A 208 12.06 3.76 12.03
C GLY A 208 11.42 4.89 11.23
N GLU A 209 12.17 5.96 11.00
CA GLU A 209 11.70 7.14 10.26
C GLU A 209 11.27 6.84 8.83
N ALA A 210 11.87 5.83 8.18
CA ALA A 210 11.47 5.41 6.85
C ALA A 210 10.00 4.95 6.78
N TYR A 211 9.47 4.43 7.90
CA TYR A 211 8.06 4.08 8.05
C TYR A 211 7.23 5.25 8.61
N SER A 212 7.64 5.78 9.77
CA SER A 212 6.81 6.71 10.55
C SER A 212 6.58 8.05 9.85
N GLU A 213 7.57 8.56 9.11
CA GLU A 213 7.49 9.84 8.42
C GLU A 213 6.44 9.83 7.28
N PRO A 214 6.47 8.90 6.31
CA PRO A 214 5.42 8.83 5.30
C PRO A 214 4.07 8.36 5.86
N ALA A 215 4.03 7.52 6.90
CA ALA A 215 2.80 7.13 7.56
C ALA A 215 2.10 8.31 8.26
N ALA A 216 2.84 9.30 8.74
CA ALA A 216 2.28 10.51 9.33
C ALA A 216 1.37 11.29 8.36
N ASP A 217 1.69 11.32 7.07
CA ASP A 217 0.85 11.96 6.05
C ASP A 217 -0.53 11.27 5.95
N VAL A 218 -0.54 9.93 5.94
CA VAL A 218 -1.77 9.12 5.90
C VAL A 218 -2.58 9.26 7.19
N ARG A 219 -1.92 9.14 8.34
CA ARG A 219 -2.55 9.31 9.66
C ARG A 219 -3.14 10.71 9.84
N GLY A 220 -2.43 11.74 9.37
CA GLY A 220 -2.90 13.13 9.38
C GLY A 220 -4.13 13.32 8.50
N PHE A 221 -4.14 12.75 7.30
CA PHE A 221 -5.29 12.77 6.40
C PHE A 221 -6.50 12.06 7.02
N ILE A 222 -6.33 10.85 7.55
CA ILE A 222 -7.40 10.12 8.25
C ILE A 222 -7.97 10.96 9.39
N SER A 223 -7.11 11.58 10.21
CA SER A 223 -7.54 12.43 11.32
C SER A 223 -8.34 13.65 10.84
N SER A 224 -7.95 14.26 9.72
CA SER A 224 -8.66 15.41 9.14
C SER A 224 -10.05 15.05 8.61
N VAL A 225 -10.20 13.85 8.04
CA VAL A 225 -11.50 13.35 7.54
C VAL A 225 -12.45 12.97 8.69
N LYS A 226 -11.91 12.46 9.80
CA LYS A 226 -12.68 12.06 10.99
C LYS A 226 -13.02 13.23 11.92
N ALA A 227 -12.39 14.40 11.74
CA ALA A 227 -12.69 15.55 12.57
C ALA A 227 -14.13 16.04 12.31
N PRO A 228 -14.90 16.36 13.36
CA PRO A 228 -16.23 16.95 13.16
C PRO A 228 -16.11 18.30 12.47
N ALA A 229 -17.02 18.55 11.50
CA ALA A 229 -17.12 19.80 10.77
C ALA A 229 -17.54 20.98 11.67
#